data_675c13bbf222cbc04c29d9b62bacdcc9
#
_entry.id   675c13bbf222cbc04c29d9b62bacdcc9
#
_cell.length_a   1.000
_cell.length_b   1.000
_cell.length_c   1.000
_cell.angle_alpha   90.00
_cell.angle_beta   90.00
_cell.angle_gamma   90.00
#
_symmetry.space_group_name_H-M   'P 1'
#
loop_
_entity.id
_entity.type
_entity.pdbx_description
1 polymer ?
#
loop_
_entity_poly.entity_id
_entity_poly.type
_entity_poly.pdbx_seq_one_letter_code
_entity_poly.pdbx_strand_id
1 'polypeptide(L)'
;MELWFSDYHTEKVKVSVKVQKQLFGLQTEFQRIDVFDSDEFGRFLSSDGSIVFSEKDEFVYDEMIVHVPMAVHPHVKKVLVIGGGDGGVARELGYYDEIEQIDVVEPDRVFVEVCKEFFPDNACGLSDERVTVYYEDGLKFLRMKHDEYDLIINDAIDPLGHTAGLFTKEFYGNCFRALKDDGIMVYQHGSPFYDEDEESCRGMHRKASHSFPISRVYQAHIPTCSSGYWLFGFASKKYHPLDDLDAKRWKERKIKTWYYTTNLHKGAFMLPRYVEDMFCLLYTSPSPRDISGS
;
A
#
# COMPACT_ATOMS: atom_id res chain seq x y z
N MET A 1 6.41 5.05 -36.67
CA MET A 1 7.29 4.42 -35.63
C MET A 1 6.36 4.08 -34.49
N GLU A 2 6.40 2.84 -33.98
CA GLU A 2 5.65 2.48 -32.78
C GLU A 2 6.54 2.70 -31.56
N LEU A 3 6.00 3.30 -30.51
CA LEU A 3 6.70 3.51 -29.24
C LEU A 3 6.14 2.54 -28.22
N TRP A 4 7.03 1.82 -27.53
CA TRP A 4 6.70 0.86 -26.48
C TRP A 4 7.48 1.18 -25.21
N PHE A 5 6.78 1.32 -24.09
CA PHE A 5 7.38 1.30 -22.76
C PHE A 5 7.55 -0.16 -22.35
N SER A 6 8.67 -0.51 -21.72
CA SER A 6 8.93 -1.87 -21.22
C SER A 6 9.25 -1.81 -19.75
N ASP A 7 8.41 -2.46 -18.94
CA ASP A 7 8.60 -2.70 -17.52
C ASP A 7 9.25 -4.08 -17.33
N TYR A 8 10.42 -4.12 -16.76
CA TYR A 8 11.19 -5.35 -16.52
C TYR A 8 10.88 -5.87 -15.13
N HIS A 9 10.05 -6.91 -15.07
CA HIS A 9 9.73 -7.59 -13.81
C HIS A 9 10.89 -8.43 -13.29
N THR A 10 11.72 -8.97 -14.18
CA THR A 10 12.99 -9.65 -13.89
C THR A 10 13.93 -9.40 -15.07
N GLU A 11 15.20 -9.82 -14.97
CA GLU A 11 16.12 -9.78 -16.11
C GLU A 11 15.60 -10.57 -17.35
N LYS A 12 14.64 -11.48 -17.17
CA LYS A 12 14.16 -12.41 -18.19
C LYS A 12 12.70 -12.21 -18.56
N VAL A 13 11.96 -11.40 -17.80
CA VAL A 13 10.52 -11.15 -17.99
C VAL A 13 10.23 -9.68 -18.01
N LYS A 14 9.55 -9.24 -19.04
CA LYS A 14 9.05 -7.87 -19.14
C LYS A 14 7.63 -7.83 -19.67
N VAL A 15 6.89 -6.82 -19.27
CA VAL A 15 5.65 -6.42 -19.89
C VAL A 15 5.89 -5.15 -20.71
N SER A 16 5.32 -5.07 -21.92
CA SER A 16 5.46 -3.88 -22.75
C SER A 16 4.10 -3.29 -23.05
N VAL A 17 3.96 -2.00 -22.84
CA VAL A 17 2.76 -1.21 -23.12
C VAL A 17 3.04 -0.31 -24.33
N LYS A 18 2.16 -0.36 -25.33
CA LYS A 18 2.24 0.57 -26.47
C LYS A 18 1.81 1.96 -26.00
N VAL A 19 2.67 2.94 -26.20
CA VAL A 19 2.44 4.31 -25.77
C VAL A 19 2.33 5.25 -26.97
N GLN A 20 1.53 6.28 -26.83
CA GLN A 20 1.36 7.32 -27.85
C GLN A 20 2.52 8.31 -27.77
N LYS A 21 2.87 8.72 -26.55
CA LYS A 21 3.96 9.66 -26.28
C LYS A 21 4.39 9.62 -24.82
N GLN A 22 5.60 10.06 -24.58
CA GLN A 22 6.06 10.44 -23.26
C GLN A 22 5.64 11.89 -22.97
N LEU A 23 4.95 12.11 -21.85
CA LEU A 23 4.45 13.42 -21.44
C LEU A 23 5.44 14.17 -20.57
N PHE A 24 6.19 13.43 -19.73
CA PHE A 24 7.15 13.96 -18.78
C PHE A 24 8.30 12.97 -18.59
N GLY A 25 9.47 13.48 -18.21
CA GLY A 25 10.62 12.67 -17.83
C GLY A 25 11.68 13.50 -17.11
N LEU A 26 12.00 13.13 -15.85
CA LEU A 26 12.99 13.81 -15.03
C LEU A 26 13.64 12.82 -14.06
N GLN A 27 14.98 12.94 -13.90
CA GLN A 27 15.70 12.30 -12.82
C GLN A 27 15.75 13.27 -11.63
N THR A 28 15.13 12.87 -10.51
CA THR A 28 15.25 13.59 -9.23
C THR A 28 16.45 13.06 -8.44
N GLU A 29 16.65 13.54 -7.23
CA GLU A 29 17.63 12.96 -6.31
C GLU A 29 17.18 11.61 -5.73
N PHE A 30 15.90 11.26 -5.88
CA PHE A 30 15.30 10.03 -5.31
C PHE A 30 15.08 8.96 -6.37
N GLN A 31 14.53 9.33 -7.55
CA GLN A 31 14.08 8.40 -8.56
C GLN A 31 14.01 9.02 -9.97
N ARG A 32 13.95 8.19 -11.00
CA ARG A 32 13.59 8.60 -12.34
C ARG A 32 12.07 8.55 -12.49
N ILE A 33 11.44 9.69 -12.78
CA ILE A 33 9.99 9.79 -13.00
C ILE A 33 9.74 9.97 -14.48
N ASP A 34 8.92 9.11 -15.07
CA ASP A 34 8.43 9.24 -16.43
C ASP A 34 6.90 9.11 -16.47
N VAL A 35 6.23 9.95 -17.26
CA VAL A 35 4.78 9.87 -17.50
C VAL A 35 4.53 9.60 -18.96
N PHE A 36 3.70 8.62 -19.24
CA PHE A 36 3.34 8.21 -20.58
C PHE A 36 1.83 8.28 -20.81
N ASP A 37 1.44 8.48 -22.06
CA ASP A 37 0.07 8.40 -22.54
C ASP A 37 -0.11 7.12 -23.36
N SER A 38 -1.12 6.30 -23.04
CA SER A 38 -1.44 5.06 -23.71
C SER A 38 -2.93 4.92 -24.00
N ASP A 39 -3.27 4.20 -25.09
CA ASP A 39 -4.68 3.95 -25.43
C ASP A 39 -5.35 2.95 -24.48
N GLU A 40 -4.57 2.01 -23.92
CA GLU A 40 -5.12 0.91 -23.12
C GLU A 40 -5.27 1.29 -21.64
N PHE A 41 -4.30 1.98 -21.06
CA PHE A 41 -4.24 2.28 -19.63
C PHE A 41 -4.50 3.77 -19.29
N GLY A 42 -4.75 4.61 -20.30
CA GLY A 42 -4.73 6.05 -20.12
C GLY A 42 -3.32 6.53 -19.82
N ARG A 43 -3.18 7.55 -19.01
CA ARG A 43 -1.87 7.95 -18.50
C ARG A 43 -1.39 6.96 -17.45
N PHE A 44 -0.09 6.72 -17.44
CA PHE A 44 0.56 5.98 -16.38
C PHE A 44 1.88 6.64 -16.00
N LEU A 45 2.25 6.46 -14.74
CA LEU A 45 3.51 6.91 -14.19
C LEU A 45 4.44 5.72 -13.98
N SER A 46 5.71 5.89 -14.35
CA SER A 46 6.76 4.95 -13.99
C SER A 46 7.81 5.61 -13.11
N SER A 47 8.31 4.85 -12.15
CA SER A 47 9.45 5.18 -11.29
C SER A 47 10.57 4.19 -11.56
N ASP A 48 11.77 4.70 -11.89
CA ASP A 48 12.96 3.89 -12.18
C ASP A 48 12.73 2.76 -13.22
N GLY A 49 11.76 2.99 -14.15
CA GLY A 49 11.43 2.07 -15.23
C GLY A 49 10.35 1.05 -14.90
N SER A 50 9.79 1.03 -13.69
CA SER A 50 8.64 0.21 -13.31
C SER A 50 7.35 1.03 -13.25
N ILE A 51 6.24 0.48 -13.73
CA ILE A 51 4.93 1.13 -13.66
C ILE A 51 4.49 1.18 -12.19
N VAL A 52 4.19 2.39 -11.71
CA VAL A 52 3.70 2.63 -10.35
C VAL A 52 2.19 2.51 -10.30
N PHE A 53 1.50 3.24 -11.18
CA PHE A 53 0.05 3.20 -11.34
C PHE A 53 -0.37 3.69 -12.72
N SER A 54 -1.62 3.42 -13.10
CA SER A 54 -2.26 3.94 -14.30
C SER A 54 -3.67 4.48 -13.98
N GLU A 55 -4.18 5.40 -14.80
CA GLU A 55 -5.55 5.92 -14.67
C GLU A 55 -6.62 4.81 -14.74
N LYS A 56 -6.27 3.66 -15.32
CA LYS A 56 -7.22 2.56 -15.53
C LYS A 56 -7.38 1.64 -14.31
N ASP A 57 -6.36 1.44 -13.51
CA ASP A 57 -6.37 0.41 -12.45
C ASP A 57 -5.86 0.86 -11.08
N GLU A 58 -5.50 2.15 -10.89
CA GLU A 58 -5.02 2.68 -9.60
C GLU A 58 -6.00 2.41 -8.46
N PHE A 59 -7.31 2.50 -8.74
CA PHE A 59 -8.36 2.30 -7.75
C PHE A 59 -8.30 0.92 -7.08
N VAL A 60 -7.77 -0.09 -7.75
CA VAL A 60 -7.64 -1.44 -7.18
C VAL A 60 -6.71 -1.42 -5.98
N TYR A 61 -5.57 -0.77 -6.14
CA TYR A 61 -4.57 -0.65 -5.09
C TYR A 61 -5.08 0.25 -3.96
N ASP A 62 -5.51 1.46 -4.30
CA ASP A 62 -5.92 2.48 -3.34
C ASP A 62 -7.10 2.04 -2.48
N GLU A 63 -8.12 1.44 -3.09
CA GLU A 63 -9.26 0.90 -2.36
C GLU A 63 -8.88 -0.25 -1.43
N MET A 64 -7.99 -1.15 -1.85
CA MET A 64 -7.62 -2.30 -1.03
C MET A 64 -6.72 -1.93 0.14
N ILE A 65 -5.80 -0.99 -0.03
CA ILE A 65 -4.89 -0.60 1.05
C ILE A 65 -5.62 0.26 2.10
N VAL A 66 -6.67 1.01 1.71
CA VAL A 66 -7.45 1.89 2.59
C VAL A 66 -8.66 1.18 3.19
N HIS A 67 -9.54 0.60 2.37
CA HIS A 67 -10.82 0.14 2.87
C HIS A 67 -10.72 -1.15 3.71
N VAL A 68 -9.68 -1.96 3.51
CA VAL A 68 -9.47 -3.16 4.33
C VAL A 68 -9.28 -2.78 5.81
N PRO A 69 -8.31 -1.96 6.22
CA PRO A 69 -8.16 -1.57 7.63
C PRO A 69 -9.34 -0.72 8.13
N MET A 70 -9.92 0.15 7.30
CA MET A 70 -11.05 1.02 7.69
C MET A 70 -12.34 0.25 7.96
N ALA A 71 -12.54 -0.90 7.33
CA ALA A 71 -13.67 -1.79 7.62
C ALA A 71 -13.52 -2.58 8.92
N VAL A 72 -12.29 -2.65 9.45
CA VAL A 72 -11.93 -3.41 10.66
C VAL A 72 -11.82 -2.49 11.88
N HIS A 73 -11.00 -1.45 11.80
CA HIS A 73 -10.79 -0.54 12.92
C HIS A 73 -12.05 0.30 13.19
N PRO A 74 -12.60 0.32 14.43
CA PRO A 74 -13.87 1.00 14.71
C PRO A 74 -13.77 2.53 14.71
N HIS A 75 -12.61 3.10 15.04
CA HIS A 75 -12.46 4.53 15.31
C HIS A 75 -11.11 5.07 14.82
N VAL A 76 -10.95 5.24 13.49
CA VAL A 76 -9.75 5.86 12.91
C VAL A 76 -9.93 7.37 12.87
N LYS A 77 -9.08 8.11 13.56
CA LYS A 77 -9.07 9.57 13.58
C LYS A 77 -7.80 10.17 13.02
N LYS A 78 -6.66 9.56 13.28
CA LYS A 78 -5.36 10.04 12.84
C LYS A 78 -4.64 8.96 12.04
N VAL A 79 -4.31 9.30 10.79
CA VAL A 79 -3.67 8.38 9.83
C VAL A 79 -2.30 8.92 9.45
N LEU A 80 -1.32 8.03 9.34
CA LEU A 80 -0.02 8.30 8.71
C LEU A 80 0.08 7.50 7.42
N VAL A 81 0.39 8.17 6.33
CA VAL A 81 0.74 7.57 5.04
C VAL A 81 2.22 7.82 4.78
N ILE A 82 2.99 6.77 4.57
CA ILE A 82 4.42 6.84 4.23
C ILE A 82 4.56 6.47 2.77
N GLY A 83 5.08 7.38 1.95
CA GLY A 83 4.85 7.41 0.52
C GLY A 83 3.50 8.07 0.21
N GLY A 84 2.82 7.65 -0.86
CA GLY A 84 1.50 8.16 -1.21
C GLY A 84 1.49 9.58 -1.76
N GLY A 85 2.62 10.02 -2.31
CA GLY A 85 2.76 11.32 -2.95
C GLY A 85 1.93 11.48 -4.22
N ASP A 86 1.35 10.42 -4.74
CA ASP A 86 0.38 10.42 -5.84
C ASP A 86 -1.02 10.89 -5.41
N GLY A 87 -1.36 10.71 -4.13
CA GLY A 87 -2.60 11.19 -3.52
C GLY A 87 -3.78 10.22 -3.51
N GLY A 88 -3.66 9.05 -4.15
CA GLY A 88 -4.75 8.08 -4.24
C GLY A 88 -5.19 7.54 -2.88
N VAL A 89 -4.23 7.16 -2.04
CA VAL A 89 -4.50 6.74 -0.65
C VAL A 89 -5.19 7.86 0.13
N ALA A 90 -4.73 9.11 0.00
CA ALA A 90 -5.34 10.26 0.68
C ALA A 90 -6.76 10.52 0.18
N ARG A 91 -7.04 10.35 -1.14
CA ARG A 91 -8.37 10.44 -1.73
C ARG A 91 -9.34 9.43 -1.11
N GLU A 92 -8.92 8.16 -1.01
CA GLU A 92 -9.76 7.10 -0.43
C GLU A 92 -10.01 7.32 1.07
N LEU A 93 -8.99 7.80 1.83
CA LEU A 93 -9.16 8.20 3.23
C LEU A 93 -10.13 9.38 3.37
N GLY A 94 -10.17 10.27 2.39
CA GLY A 94 -11.07 11.43 2.35
C GLY A 94 -12.55 11.10 2.43
N TYR A 95 -12.97 9.89 2.05
CA TYR A 95 -14.37 9.43 2.17
C TYR A 95 -14.82 9.13 3.61
N TYR A 96 -13.93 9.20 4.59
CA TYR A 96 -14.22 8.90 5.98
C TYR A 96 -14.27 10.18 6.82
N ASP A 97 -15.47 10.66 7.10
CA ASP A 97 -15.72 11.92 7.83
C ASP A 97 -15.17 11.91 9.26
N GLU A 98 -14.98 10.71 9.86
CA GLU A 98 -14.42 10.59 11.20
C GLU A 98 -12.91 10.79 11.29
N ILE A 99 -12.19 10.78 10.16
CA ILE A 99 -10.75 11.08 10.13
C ILE A 99 -10.55 12.58 10.35
N GLU A 100 -9.76 12.93 11.35
CA GLU A 100 -9.47 14.30 11.75
C GLU A 100 -8.14 14.82 11.16
N GLN A 101 -7.18 13.90 10.92
CA GLN A 101 -5.85 14.24 10.42
C GLN A 101 -5.26 13.12 9.58
N ILE A 102 -4.64 13.49 8.47
CA ILE A 102 -3.89 12.62 7.58
C ILE A 102 -2.51 13.23 7.35
N ASP A 103 -1.47 12.60 7.89
CA ASP A 103 -0.08 12.99 7.65
C ASP A 103 0.47 12.16 6.49
N VAL A 104 0.85 12.79 5.38
CA VAL A 104 1.50 12.14 4.23
C VAL A 104 2.99 12.49 4.26
N VAL A 105 3.86 11.50 4.26
CA VAL A 105 5.32 11.68 4.30
C VAL A 105 5.94 11.18 3.03
N GLU A 106 6.27 12.10 2.13
CA GLU A 106 6.84 11.83 0.80
C GLU A 106 8.09 12.69 0.58
N PRO A 107 9.29 12.10 0.48
CA PRO A 107 10.51 12.89 0.35
C PRO A 107 10.62 13.62 -0.99
N ASP A 108 10.06 13.06 -2.06
CA ASP A 108 10.19 13.62 -3.40
C ASP A 108 9.07 14.61 -3.74
N ARG A 109 9.36 15.91 -3.48
CA ARG A 109 8.42 16.97 -3.84
C ARG A 109 8.08 16.99 -5.34
N VAL A 110 9.05 16.65 -6.21
CA VAL A 110 8.84 16.64 -7.65
C VAL A 110 7.81 15.58 -8.03
N PHE A 111 7.86 14.41 -7.41
CA PHE A 111 6.87 13.34 -7.60
C PHE A 111 5.46 13.85 -7.30
N VAL A 112 5.26 14.52 -6.17
CA VAL A 112 3.96 15.10 -5.79
C VAL A 112 3.47 16.13 -6.80
N GLU A 113 4.33 17.04 -7.26
CA GLU A 113 3.94 18.05 -8.25
C GLU A 113 3.62 17.44 -9.62
N VAL A 114 4.36 16.41 -10.05
CA VAL A 114 4.08 15.65 -11.28
C VAL A 114 2.71 14.95 -11.18
N CYS A 115 2.39 14.34 -10.03
CA CYS A 115 1.11 13.70 -9.83
C CYS A 115 -0.05 14.73 -9.86
N LYS A 116 0.12 15.90 -9.25
CA LYS A 116 -0.88 16.97 -9.32
C LYS A 116 -1.10 17.49 -10.75
N GLU A 117 -0.04 17.58 -11.56
CA GLU A 117 -0.12 18.07 -12.93
C GLU A 117 -0.75 17.05 -13.89
N PHE A 118 -0.30 15.79 -13.83
CA PHE A 118 -0.68 14.77 -14.81
C PHE A 118 -1.80 13.85 -14.37
N PHE A 119 -2.04 13.70 -13.03
CA PHE A 119 -3.05 12.82 -12.44
C PHE A 119 -3.91 13.55 -11.40
N PRO A 120 -4.59 14.65 -11.80
CA PRO A 120 -5.32 15.51 -10.85
C PRO A 120 -6.45 14.76 -10.12
N ASP A 121 -7.09 13.76 -10.76
CA ASP A 121 -8.16 12.98 -10.13
C ASP A 121 -7.63 12.06 -9.01
N ASN A 122 -6.38 11.62 -9.10
CA ASN A 122 -5.71 10.87 -8.04
C ASN A 122 -5.19 11.82 -6.95
N ALA A 123 -4.46 12.83 -7.36
CA ALA A 123 -3.80 13.79 -6.47
C ALA A 123 -4.76 14.75 -5.75
N CYS A 124 -6.06 14.77 -6.08
CA CYS A 124 -7.04 15.61 -5.39
C CYS A 124 -7.10 15.36 -3.89
N GLY A 125 -6.82 14.12 -3.45
CA GLY A 125 -6.74 13.78 -2.03
C GLY A 125 -5.73 14.60 -1.24
N LEU A 126 -4.63 15.03 -1.86
CA LEU A 126 -3.62 15.87 -1.21
C LEU A 126 -4.08 17.31 -0.94
N SER A 127 -5.23 17.71 -1.47
CA SER A 127 -5.84 19.03 -1.27
C SER A 127 -6.91 19.07 -0.18
N ASP A 128 -7.21 17.92 0.43
CA ASP A 128 -8.13 17.86 1.58
C ASP A 128 -7.55 18.66 2.76
N GLU A 129 -8.38 19.44 3.44
CA GLU A 129 -7.95 20.28 4.56
C GLU A 129 -7.38 19.51 5.76
N ARG A 130 -7.69 18.23 5.86
CA ARG A 130 -7.18 17.30 6.88
C ARG A 130 -5.80 16.76 6.55
N VAL A 131 -5.32 16.92 5.30
CA VAL A 131 -4.05 16.38 4.81
C VAL A 131 -2.91 17.37 5.01
N THR A 132 -1.83 16.88 5.60
CA THR A 132 -0.55 17.61 5.66
C THR A 132 0.53 16.77 4.99
N VAL A 133 1.17 17.34 3.97
CA VAL A 133 2.29 16.67 3.26
C VAL A 133 3.62 17.13 3.85
N TYR A 134 4.41 16.17 4.34
CA TYR A 134 5.78 16.37 4.85
C TYR A 134 6.79 15.86 3.82
N TYR A 135 7.67 16.75 3.37
CA TYR A 135 8.74 16.40 2.42
C TYR A 135 9.99 15.97 3.19
N GLU A 136 9.95 14.76 3.76
CA GLU A 136 11.05 14.22 4.55
C GLU A 136 11.09 12.67 4.53
N ASP A 137 12.16 12.10 5.04
CA ASP A 137 12.34 10.65 5.11
C ASP A 137 11.38 10.01 6.11
N GLY A 138 10.60 9.00 5.66
CA GLY A 138 9.56 8.34 6.46
C GLY A 138 10.08 7.63 7.71
N LEU A 139 11.27 7.01 7.65
CA LEU A 139 11.88 6.36 8.83
C LEU A 139 12.30 7.41 9.88
N LYS A 140 12.87 8.53 9.41
CA LYS A 140 13.26 9.64 10.28
C LYS A 140 12.04 10.27 10.95
N PHE A 141 10.98 10.49 10.19
CA PHE A 141 9.71 11.02 10.69
C PHE A 141 9.13 10.13 11.80
N LEU A 142 9.09 8.81 11.59
CA LEU A 142 8.56 7.84 12.54
C LEU A 142 9.34 7.73 13.85
N ARG A 143 10.65 7.97 13.85
CA ARG A 143 11.48 7.87 15.06
C ARG A 143 11.01 8.76 16.20
N MET A 144 10.33 9.86 15.88
CA MET A 144 9.84 10.85 16.85
C MET A 144 8.39 10.64 17.27
N LYS A 145 7.72 9.58 16.74
CA LYS A 145 6.30 9.34 16.97
C LYS A 145 6.05 8.24 17.99
N HIS A 146 5.09 8.47 18.88
CA HIS A 146 4.70 7.53 19.93
C HIS A 146 3.21 7.63 20.22
N ASP A 147 2.47 6.52 20.09
CA ASP A 147 1.04 6.41 20.42
C ASP A 147 0.17 7.51 19.79
N GLU A 148 0.48 7.89 18.54
CA GLU A 148 -0.19 9.01 17.86
C GLU A 148 -1.24 8.55 16.86
N TYR A 149 -0.99 7.46 16.13
CA TYR A 149 -1.78 7.08 14.96
C TYR A 149 -2.69 5.89 15.24
N ASP A 150 -3.91 5.95 14.69
CA ASP A 150 -4.84 4.82 14.67
C ASP A 150 -4.54 3.88 13.51
N LEU A 151 -4.06 4.44 12.39
CA LEU A 151 -3.72 3.70 11.18
C LEU A 151 -2.40 4.23 10.60
N ILE A 152 -1.52 3.32 10.22
CA ILE A 152 -0.33 3.62 9.41
C ILE A 152 -0.45 2.84 8.09
N ILE A 153 -0.33 3.54 6.97
CA ILE A 153 -0.26 2.96 5.63
C ILE A 153 1.15 3.18 5.09
N ASN A 154 1.90 2.09 4.85
CA ASN A 154 3.17 2.17 4.15
C ASN A 154 2.93 1.89 2.67
N ASP A 155 2.91 2.96 1.91
CA ASP A 155 2.67 3.01 0.47
C ASP A 155 3.97 3.15 -0.36
N ALA A 156 5.12 2.96 0.29
CA ALA A 156 6.41 3.01 -0.38
C ALA A 156 6.60 1.81 -1.32
N ILE A 157 7.03 2.10 -2.55
CA ILE A 157 6.90 1.18 -3.68
C ILE A 157 8.00 0.11 -3.74
N ASP A 158 9.24 0.42 -3.36
CA ASP A 158 10.38 -0.47 -3.60
C ASP A 158 11.15 -0.75 -2.30
N PRO A 159 11.40 -2.04 -1.93
CA PRO A 159 12.28 -2.38 -0.83
C PRO A 159 13.76 -2.13 -1.12
N LEU A 160 14.09 -1.64 -2.31
CA LEU A 160 15.45 -1.33 -2.76
C LEU A 160 15.67 0.20 -2.82
N GLY A 161 16.89 0.62 -3.06
CA GLY A 161 17.22 2.05 -3.23
C GLY A 161 16.96 2.89 -1.97
N HIS A 162 16.42 4.09 -2.16
CA HIS A 162 16.20 5.09 -1.10
C HIS A 162 15.11 4.68 -0.10
N THR A 163 14.19 3.79 -0.49
CA THR A 163 13.10 3.28 0.37
C THR A 163 13.50 2.05 1.18
N ALA A 164 14.68 1.46 0.99
CA ALA A 164 15.13 0.24 1.70
C ALA A 164 15.00 0.33 3.23
N GLY A 165 15.15 1.52 3.79
CA GLY A 165 14.96 1.80 5.23
C GLY A 165 13.55 1.50 5.73
N LEU A 166 12.53 1.63 4.87
CA LEU A 166 11.11 1.42 5.18
C LEU A 166 10.69 -0.06 5.23
N PHE A 167 11.65 -0.98 5.04
CA PHE A 167 11.42 -2.43 5.07
C PHE A 167 12.31 -3.14 6.11
N THR A 168 12.87 -2.39 7.05
CA THR A 168 13.74 -2.91 8.11
C THR A 168 12.97 -3.31 9.38
N LYS A 169 13.56 -4.13 10.25
CA LYS A 169 13.00 -4.41 11.59
C LYS A 169 12.79 -3.14 12.41
N GLU A 170 13.71 -2.17 12.27
CA GLU A 170 13.62 -0.87 12.93
C GLU A 170 12.35 -0.14 12.51
N PHE A 171 12.06 -0.14 11.21
CA PHE A 171 10.86 0.51 10.66
C PHE A 171 9.57 -0.08 11.25
N TYR A 172 9.39 -1.41 11.19
CA TYR A 172 8.20 -2.06 11.78
C TYR A 172 8.09 -1.83 13.29
N GLY A 173 9.20 -1.81 14.01
CA GLY A 173 9.25 -1.46 15.42
C GLY A 173 8.87 0.00 15.70
N ASN A 174 9.27 0.93 14.83
CA ASN A 174 8.89 2.33 14.93
C ASN A 174 7.39 2.52 14.59
N CYS A 175 6.87 1.84 13.56
CA CYS A 175 5.43 1.83 13.26
C CYS A 175 4.62 1.32 14.47
N PHE A 176 5.07 0.20 15.08
CA PHE A 176 4.44 -0.32 16.29
C PHE A 176 4.40 0.72 17.41
N ARG A 177 5.50 1.44 17.67
CA ARG A 177 5.54 2.49 18.69
C ARG A 177 4.68 3.70 18.36
N ALA A 178 4.64 4.11 17.10
CA ALA A 178 3.86 5.27 16.65
C ALA A 178 2.35 5.02 16.65
N LEU A 179 1.94 3.77 16.55
CA LEU A 179 0.54 3.35 16.64
C LEU A 179 0.05 3.36 18.08
N LYS A 180 -1.20 3.79 18.28
CA LYS A 180 -1.97 3.64 19.51
C LYS A 180 -2.15 2.15 19.87
N ASP A 181 -2.65 1.85 21.09
CA ASP A 181 -2.75 0.49 21.64
C ASP A 181 -3.62 -0.47 20.79
N ASP A 182 -4.50 0.04 19.96
CA ASP A 182 -5.35 -0.74 19.09
C ASP A 182 -5.11 -0.46 17.58
N GLY A 183 -4.00 0.21 17.26
CA GLY A 183 -3.68 0.65 15.92
C GLY A 183 -3.37 -0.47 14.94
N ILE A 184 -3.60 -0.17 13.67
CA ILE A 184 -3.37 -1.05 12.53
C ILE A 184 -2.30 -0.45 11.61
N MET A 185 -1.44 -1.29 11.07
CA MET A 185 -0.53 -0.98 9.97
C MET A 185 -0.91 -1.82 8.76
N VAL A 186 -1.00 -1.17 7.59
CA VAL A 186 -1.11 -1.85 6.31
C VAL A 186 0.07 -1.44 5.43
N TYR A 187 0.57 -2.37 4.63
CA TYR A 187 1.73 -2.14 3.77
C TYR A 187 1.67 -3.05 2.55
N GLN A 188 2.27 -2.62 1.47
CA GLN A 188 2.40 -3.46 0.30
C GLN A 188 3.46 -4.56 0.52
N HIS A 189 3.20 -5.72 -0.07
CA HIS A 189 4.13 -6.84 -0.10
C HIS A 189 4.79 -7.04 -1.46
N GLY A 190 4.15 -6.58 -2.54
CA GLY A 190 4.55 -6.87 -3.90
C GLY A 190 3.97 -8.18 -4.45
N SER A 191 4.53 -8.66 -5.55
CA SER A 191 4.12 -9.91 -6.20
C SER A 191 4.78 -11.11 -5.51
N PRO A 192 4.06 -12.22 -5.28
CA PRO A 192 4.66 -13.45 -4.74
C PRO A 192 5.11 -14.43 -5.84
N PHE A 193 5.12 -14.01 -7.12
CA PHE A 193 5.21 -14.94 -8.25
C PHE A 193 6.62 -15.21 -8.73
N TYR A 194 7.51 -14.21 -8.67
CA TYR A 194 8.91 -14.36 -9.08
C TYR A 194 9.79 -14.60 -7.87
N ASP A 195 10.87 -15.42 -8.03
CA ASP A 195 11.69 -15.89 -6.92
C ASP A 195 12.28 -14.77 -6.05
N GLU A 196 12.76 -13.68 -6.67
CA GLU A 196 13.31 -12.52 -5.95
C GLU A 196 12.22 -11.78 -5.14
N ASP A 197 11.05 -11.63 -5.71
CA ASP A 197 9.89 -11.00 -5.07
C ASP A 197 9.37 -11.88 -3.92
N GLU A 198 9.35 -13.22 -4.10
CA GLU A 198 8.95 -14.17 -3.04
C GLU A 198 9.81 -14.02 -1.79
N GLU A 199 11.14 -13.93 -1.94
CA GLU A 199 12.04 -13.76 -0.80
C GLU A 199 11.81 -12.42 -0.10
N SER A 200 11.57 -11.34 -0.87
CA SER A 200 11.22 -10.02 -0.35
C SER A 200 9.91 -10.07 0.46
N CYS A 201 8.84 -10.62 -0.12
CA CYS A 201 7.54 -10.81 0.55
C CYS A 201 7.68 -11.58 1.87
N ARG A 202 8.40 -12.70 1.84
CA ARG A 202 8.68 -13.53 3.02
C ARG A 202 9.45 -12.77 4.10
N GLY A 203 10.46 -11.99 3.68
CA GLY A 203 11.28 -11.15 4.54
C GLY A 203 10.47 -10.06 5.24
N MET A 204 9.60 -9.37 4.50
CA MET A 204 8.70 -8.32 5.04
C MET A 204 7.72 -8.90 6.06
N HIS A 205 7.02 -9.98 5.69
CA HIS A 205 6.08 -10.64 6.60
C HIS A 205 6.72 -11.09 7.91
N ARG A 206 7.92 -11.69 7.84
CA ARG A 206 8.68 -12.10 9.04
C ARG A 206 8.98 -10.93 9.98
N LYS A 207 9.37 -9.77 9.43
CA LYS A 207 9.68 -8.57 10.21
C LYS A 207 8.42 -8.01 10.87
N ALA A 208 7.31 -7.93 10.14
CA ALA A 208 6.03 -7.49 10.67
C ALA A 208 5.51 -8.43 11.77
N SER A 209 5.51 -9.75 11.54
CA SER A 209 5.08 -10.77 12.51
C SER A 209 5.93 -10.81 13.77
N HIS A 210 7.18 -10.33 13.71
CA HIS A 210 8.01 -10.18 14.90
C HIS A 210 7.60 -8.99 15.77
N SER A 211 7.06 -7.94 15.15
CA SER A 211 6.71 -6.69 15.84
C SER A 211 5.25 -6.64 16.28
N PHE A 212 4.35 -7.28 15.54
CA PHE A 212 2.90 -7.21 15.77
C PHE A 212 2.32 -8.55 16.21
N PRO A 213 1.39 -8.59 17.18
CA PRO A 213 0.74 -9.82 17.63
C PRO A 213 -0.21 -10.43 16.57
N ILE A 214 -0.73 -9.61 15.67
CA ILE A 214 -1.56 -10.05 14.56
C ILE A 214 -0.89 -9.60 13.26
N SER A 215 -0.56 -10.56 12.40
CA SER A 215 0.00 -10.30 11.07
C SER A 215 -0.67 -11.24 10.07
N ARG A 216 -1.25 -10.68 9.02
CA ARG A 216 -1.97 -11.40 7.96
C ARG A 216 -1.59 -10.82 6.61
N VAL A 217 -1.82 -11.59 5.57
CA VAL A 217 -1.60 -11.18 4.18
C VAL A 217 -2.91 -11.30 3.42
N TYR A 218 -3.16 -10.35 2.54
CA TYR A 218 -4.29 -10.37 1.61
C TYR A 218 -3.85 -9.97 0.21
N GLN A 219 -4.69 -10.26 -0.76
CA GLN A 219 -4.36 -10.19 -2.18
C GLN A 219 -5.29 -9.27 -2.96
N ALA A 220 -4.76 -8.72 -4.05
CA ALA A 220 -5.53 -8.07 -5.10
C ALA A 220 -4.97 -8.44 -6.49
N HIS A 221 -5.76 -8.20 -7.53
CA HIS A 221 -5.34 -8.36 -8.92
C HIS A 221 -5.23 -6.98 -9.56
N ILE A 222 -3.99 -6.54 -9.83
CA ILE A 222 -3.67 -5.23 -10.39
C ILE A 222 -2.99 -5.46 -11.74
N PRO A 223 -3.66 -5.24 -12.87
CA PRO A 223 -3.16 -5.60 -14.20
C PRO A 223 -1.81 -5.00 -14.57
N THR A 224 -1.50 -3.78 -14.11
CA THR A 224 -0.23 -3.10 -14.39
C THR A 224 0.91 -3.52 -13.48
N CYS A 225 0.62 -4.14 -12.34
CA CYS A 225 1.65 -4.66 -11.45
C CYS A 225 2.29 -5.94 -11.97
N SER A 226 3.48 -6.26 -11.47
CA SER A 226 4.21 -7.48 -11.78
C SER A 226 3.33 -8.73 -11.61
N SER A 227 3.25 -9.57 -12.64
CA SER A 227 2.37 -10.75 -12.73
C SER A 227 0.85 -10.50 -12.62
N GLY A 228 0.39 -9.26 -12.41
CA GLY A 228 -1.01 -8.95 -12.14
C GLY A 228 -1.52 -9.42 -10.78
N TYR A 229 -0.66 -10.01 -9.96
CA TYR A 229 -0.98 -10.56 -8.64
C TYR A 229 -0.20 -9.86 -7.54
N TRP A 230 -0.90 -9.16 -6.67
CA TRP A 230 -0.30 -8.30 -5.65
C TRP A 230 -0.73 -8.68 -4.25
N LEU A 231 0.19 -8.59 -3.31
CA LEU A 231 -0.06 -8.87 -1.90
C LEU A 231 0.09 -7.61 -1.06
N PHE A 232 -0.72 -7.55 -0.01
CA PHE A 232 -0.67 -6.57 1.05
C PHE A 232 -0.48 -7.25 2.40
N GLY A 233 0.24 -6.60 3.30
CA GLY A 233 0.35 -6.99 4.69
C GLY A 233 -0.62 -6.21 5.58
N PHE A 234 -1.23 -6.90 6.52
CA PHE A 234 -2.07 -6.36 7.58
C PHE A 234 -1.45 -6.72 8.91
N ALA A 235 -0.99 -5.74 9.67
CA ALA A 235 -0.38 -5.92 10.98
C ALA A 235 -1.16 -5.10 12.02
N SER A 236 -1.56 -5.70 13.11
CA SER A 236 -2.43 -5.06 14.10
C SER A 236 -2.00 -5.37 15.53
N LYS A 237 -2.18 -4.39 16.40
CA LYS A 237 -2.01 -4.59 17.84
C LYS A 237 -3.18 -5.33 18.48
N LYS A 238 -4.39 -5.26 17.88
CA LYS A 238 -5.61 -5.74 18.52
C LYS A 238 -6.60 -6.42 17.58
N TYR A 239 -6.92 -5.81 16.46
CA TYR A 239 -8.01 -6.25 15.59
C TYR A 239 -7.56 -7.30 14.58
N HIS A 240 -8.34 -8.39 14.47
CA HIS A 240 -8.15 -9.40 13.44
C HIS A 240 -8.93 -9.03 12.17
N PRO A 241 -8.33 -9.08 10.97
CA PRO A 241 -8.95 -8.54 9.76
C PRO A 241 -10.25 -9.23 9.33
N LEU A 242 -10.48 -10.49 9.71
CA LEU A 242 -11.70 -11.22 9.39
C LEU A 242 -12.70 -11.24 10.55
N ASP A 243 -12.22 -11.46 11.79
CA ASP A 243 -13.09 -11.63 12.94
C ASP A 243 -13.70 -10.29 13.39
N ASP A 244 -12.95 -9.20 13.25
CA ASP A 244 -13.35 -7.84 13.62
C ASP A 244 -13.88 -7.02 12.41
N LEU A 245 -14.09 -7.66 11.25
CA LEU A 245 -14.67 -7.00 10.09
C LEU A 245 -16.11 -6.56 10.37
N ASP A 246 -16.38 -5.27 10.42
CA ASP A 246 -17.71 -4.71 10.53
C ASP A 246 -18.29 -4.34 9.15
N ALA A 247 -18.77 -5.39 8.46
CA ALA A 247 -19.36 -5.25 7.13
C ALA A 247 -20.62 -4.38 7.12
N LYS A 248 -21.36 -4.31 8.25
CA LYS A 248 -22.56 -3.49 8.37
C LYS A 248 -22.19 -2.02 8.45
N ARG A 249 -21.32 -1.65 9.38
CA ARG A 249 -20.81 -0.29 9.55
C ARG A 249 -20.23 0.24 8.24
N TRP A 250 -19.40 -0.58 7.54
CA TRP A 250 -18.81 -0.15 6.28
C TRP A 250 -19.86 0.14 5.21
N LYS A 251 -20.88 -0.74 5.04
CA LYS A 251 -21.97 -0.53 4.07
C LYS A 251 -22.83 0.69 4.38
N GLU A 252 -23.03 1.02 5.66
CA GLU A 252 -23.80 2.20 6.09
C GLU A 252 -23.16 3.52 5.66
N ARG A 253 -21.84 3.54 5.41
CA ARG A 253 -21.11 4.72 4.88
C ARG A 253 -21.47 5.04 3.43
N LYS A 254 -21.96 4.06 2.66
CA LYS A 254 -22.35 4.22 1.25
C LYS A 254 -21.23 4.75 0.35
N ILE A 255 -19.98 4.47 0.69
CA ILE A 255 -18.83 4.79 -0.14
C ILE A 255 -18.96 4.03 -1.46
N LYS A 256 -18.77 4.74 -2.56
CA LYS A 256 -18.81 4.15 -3.90
C LYS A 256 -17.40 3.64 -4.23
N THR A 257 -17.28 2.35 -4.38
CA THR A 257 -16.06 1.65 -4.76
C THR A 257 -16.22 0.95 -6.09
N TRP A 258 -15.13 0.78 -6.80
CA TRP A 258 -15.06 0.04 -8.07
C TRP A 258 -14.57 -1.39 -7.86
N TYR A 259 -13.74 -1.61 -6.86
CA TYR A 259 -13.10 -2.91 -6.60
C TYR A 259 -13.49 -3.48 -5.23
N TYR A 260 -13.30 -2.69 -4.17
CA TYR A 260 -13.50 -3.17 -2.81
C TYR A 260 -14.99 -3.44 -2.50
N THR A 261 -15.24 -4.59 -1.90
CA THR A 261 -16.51 -4.92 -1.22
C THR A 261 -16.19 -5.71 0.04
N THR A 262 -17.10 -5.72 1.02
CA THR A 262 -16.92 -6.54 2.23
C THR A 262 -16.94 -8.06 1.96
N ASN A 263 -17.43 -8.50 0.81
CA ASN A 263 -17.31 -9.89 0.38
C ASN A 263 -15.93 -10.16 -0.23
N LEU A 264 -15.44 -9.24 -1.08
CA LEU A 264 -14.10 -9.31 -1.61
C LEU A 264 -13.06 -9.27 -0.47
N HIS A 265 -13.27 -8.41 0.54
CA HIS A 265 -12.42 -8.35 1.73
C HIS A 265 -12.17 -9.76 2.32
N LYS A 266 -13.23 -10.53 2.54
CA LYS A 266 -13.10 -11.91 3.05
C LYS A 266 -12.36 -12.82 2.08
N GLY A 267 -12.69 -12.74 0.80
CA GLY A 267 -12.03 -13.52 -0.26
C GLY A 267 -10.57 -13.17 -0.45
N ALA A 268 -10.19 -11.91 -0.25
CA ALA A 268 -8.81 -11.45 -0.39
C ALA A 268 -7.83 -12.11 0.59
N PHE A 269 -8.30 -12.54 1.77
CA PHE A 269 -7.49 -13.29 2.74
C PHE A 269 -7.44 -14.81 2.48
N MET A 270 -8.19 -15.31 1.47
CA MET A 270 -8.12 -16.71 1.04
C MET A 270 -7.04 -16.85 -0.04
N LEU A 271 -5.82 -17.12 0.41
CA LEU A 271 -4.65 -17.12 -0.45
C LEU A 271 -4.52 -18.46 -1.21
N PRO A 272 -3.91 -18.47 -2.40
CA PRO A 272 -3.52 -19.70 -3.07
C PRO A 272 -2.54 -20.52 -2.22
N ARG A 273 -2.59 -21.85 -2.36
CA ARG A 273 -1.80 -22.77 -1.55
C ARG A 273 -0.30 -22.46 -1.53
N TYR A 274 0.29 -22.12 -2.67
CA TYR A 274 1.73 -21.82 -2.73
C TYR A 274 2.09 -20.54 -1.93
N VAL A 275 1.17 -19.56 -1.87
CA VAL A 275 1.34 -18.34 -1.07
C VAL A 275 1.15 -18.64 0.42
N GLU A 276 0.17 -19.49 0.78
CA GLU A 276 0.03 -19.98 2.15
C GLU A 276 1.30 -20.71 2.60
N ASP A 277 1.83 -21.61 1.78
CA ASP A 277 3.04 -22.37 2.08
C ASP A 277 4.27 -21.46 2.22
N MET A 278 4.34 -20.38 1.43
CA MET A 278 5.40 -19.37 1.54
C MET A 278 5.46 -18.74 2.95
N PHE A 279 4.29 -18.53 3.58
CA PHE A 279 4.18 -17.93 4.92
C PHE A 279 4.02 -18.96 6.05
N CYS A 280 3.80 -20.24 5.76
CA CYS A 280 3.42 -21.30 6.72
C CYS A 280 4.36 -21.50 7.90
N LEU A 281 5.66 -21.27 7.74
CA LEU A 281 6.60 -21.32 8.86
C LEU A 281 6.36 -20.27 9.94
N LEU A 282 5.45 -19.31 9.67
CA LEU A 282 5.12 -18.19 10.53
C LEU A 282 3.72 -18.31 11.18
N TYR A 283 2.85 -19.16 10.61
CA TYR A 283 1.49 -19.42 11.16
C TYR A 283 1.46 -20.59 12.17
N THR A 284 2.56 -21.31 12.37
CA THR A 284 2.64 -22.47 13.28
C THR A 284 2.78 -22.11 14.76
N SER A 285 2.84 -20.83 15.12
CA SER A 285 2.65 -20.43 16.52
C SER A 285 1.15 -20.31 16.78
N PRO A 286 0.55 -21.18 17.62
CA PRO A 286 -0.87 -21.08 17.95
C PRO A 286 -1.15 -19.71 18.56
N SER A 287 -2.21 -19.06 18.06
CA SER A 287 -2.72 -17.84 18.69
C SER A 287 -3.02 -18.11 20.16
N PRO A 288 -2.80 -17.17 21.09
CA PRO A 288 -3.24 -17.32 22.47
C PRO A 288 -4.73 -17.68 22.62
N ARG A 289 -5.55 -17.45 21.60
CA ARG A 289 -6.97 -17.84 21.54
C ARG A 289 -7.18 -19.31 21.18
N ASP A 290 -6.21 -19.96 20.51
CA ASP A 290 -6.30 -21.38 20.14
C ASP A 290 -5.94 -22.31 21.32
N ILE A 291 -5.38 -21.77 22.40
CA ILE A 291 -4.96 -22.52 23.61
C ILE A 291 -6.08 -22.56 24.67
N SER A 292 -7.17 -21.81 24.52
CA SER A 292 -8.25 -21.73 25.51
C SER A 292 -9.42 -22.70 25.26
N GLY A 293 -9.25 -23.69 24.38
CA GLY A 293 -10.27 -24.67 23.98
C GLY A 293 -9.84 -26.12 24.18
N SER A 294 -9.33 -26.46 25.36
CA SER A 294 -9.21 -27.86 25.80
C SER A 294 -9.58 -28.01 27.26
#